data_65348f82e375ea33b63930b3e8938d0e
#
_entry.id   65348f82e375ea33b63930b3e8938d0e
#
_cell.length_a   1.000
_cell.length_b   1.000
_cell.length_c   1.000
_cell.angle_alpha   90.00
_cell.angle_beta   90.00
_cell.angle_gamma   90.00
#
_symmetry.space_group_name_H-M   'P 1'
#
loop_
_entity.id
_entity.type
_entity.pdbx_description
1 polymer ?
#
loop_
_entity_poly.entity_id
_entity_poly.type
_entity_poly.pdbx_seq_one_letter_code
_entity_poly.pdbx_strand_id
1 'polypeptide(L)'
;YVIYKGIEYIYRDCDENKNNGLVRIVSHDRRSLADGFFTNRSEEYMKDHGFRCFKDVPRSEITEAYDIRTHAVYKGVVASIVGCLKPNWIGLRTTCLYGEDENEFLKKVNNAGFKYIEREQGGVDVYGIDVSLDDPDLKLEEIRKELDISKL
;
A
#
# COMPACT_ATOMS: atom_id res chain seq x y z
N TYR A 1 -6.31 -4.66 -4.68
CA TYR A 1 -6.47 -4.99 -6.11
C TYR A 1 -7.54 -6.05 -6.30
N VAL A 2 -8.18 -6.05 -7.46
CA VAL A 2 -9.15 -7.07 -7.87
C VAL A 2 -8.93 -7.43 -9.34
N ILE A 3 -9.26 -8.67 -9.71
CA ILE A 3 -9.29 -9.10 -11.11
C ILE A 3 -10.75 -9.12 -11.59
N TYR A 4 -11.04 -8.29 -12.60
CA TYR A 4 -12.33 -8.20 -13.25
C TYR A 4 -12.16 -8.42 -14.75
N LYS A 5 -12.83 -9.44 -15.30
CA LYS A 5 -12.72 -9.87 -16.72
C LYS A 5 -11.26 -10.08 -17.18
N GLY A 6 -10.42 -10.63 -16.29
CA GLY A 6 -9.02 -10.92 -16.57
C GLY A 6 -8.08 -9.70 -16.51
N ILE A 7 -8.58 -8.52 -16.11
CA ILE A 7 -7.80 -7.30 -15.98
C ILE A 7 -7.72 -6.91 -14.50
N GLU A 8 -6.52 -6.52 -14.08
CA GLU A 8 -6.26 -6.02 -12.73
C GLU A 8 -6.70 -4.58 -12.56
N TYR A 9 -7.41 -4.28 -11.49
CA TYR A 9 -7.83 -2.94 -11.10
C TYR A 9 -7.56 -2.67 -9.63
N ILE A 10 -7.30 -1.41 -9.30
CA ILE A 10 -7.42 -0.94 -7.93
C ILE A 10 -8.92 -0.93 -7.59
N TYR A 11 -9.31 -1.41 -6.42
CA TYR A 11 -10.67 -1.27 -5.94
C TYR A 11 -10.76 -0.21 -4.83
N ARG A 12 -11.93 0.34 -4.64
CA ARG A 12 -12.24 1.26 -3.55
C ARG A 12 -13.39 0.72 -2.73
N ASP A 13 -13.20 0.74 -1.45
CA ASP A 13 -14.28 0.57 -0.49
C ASP A 13 -15.31 1.70 -0.65
N CYS A 14 -16.57 1.29 -0.76
CA CYS A 14 -17.71 2.18 -0.80
C CYS A 14 -18.87 1.46 -0.09
N ASP A 15 -19.26 1.96 1.08
CA ASP A 15 -20.28 1.29 1.92
C ASP A 15 -21.60 1.08 1.19
N GLU A 16 -21.98 2.04 0.33
CA GLU A 16 -23.18 1.92 -0.50
C GLU A 16 -23.09 0.72 -1.47
N ASN A 17 -21.92 0.53 -2.08
CA ASN A 17 -21.67 -0.57 -3.01
C ASN A 17 -21.63 -1.92 -2.29
N LYS A 18 -21.03 -2.00 -1.11
CA LYS A 18 -20.98 -3.23 -0.30
C LYS A 18 -22.36 -3.80 -0.02
N ASN A 19 -23.30 -2.93 0.38
CA ASN A 19 -24.66 -3.30 0.68
C ASN A 19 -25.43 -3.80 -0.56
N ASN A 20 -25.03 -3.37 -1.75
CA ASN A 20 -25.66 -3.73 -3.02
C ASN A 20 -24.92 -4.87 -3.76
N GLY A 21 -23.91 -5.50 -3.17
CA GLY A 21 -23.12 -6.55 -3.78
C GLY A 21 -22.28 -6.07 -4.97
N LEU A 22 -21.91 -4.78 -4.97
CA LEU A 22 -21.08 -4.15 -5.97
C LEU A 22 -19.68 -3.87 -5.43
N VAL A 23 -18.70 -3.82 -6.33
CA VAL A 23 -17.32 -3.40 -6.06
C VAL A 23 -16.98 -2.25 -6.99
N ARG A 24 -16.47 -1.13 -6.45
CA ARG A 24 -16.00 0.00 -7.25
C ARG A 24 -14.56 -0.22 -7.68
N ILE A 25 -14.35 -0.38 -8.99
CA ILE A 25 -13.03 -0.47 -9.60
C ILE A 25 -12.59 0.88 -10.18
N VAL A 26 -11.27 1.10 -10.23
CA VAL A 26 -10.66 2.37 -10.62
C VAL A 26 -9.74 2.15 -11.80
N SER A 27 -9.84 3.00 -12.83
CA SER A 27 -8.89 3.07 -13.93
C SER A 27 -8.31 4.48 -14.06
N HIS A 28 -7.05 4.54 -14.48
CA HIS A 28 -6.35 5.78 -14.83
C HIS A 28 -6.22 5.95 -16.36
N ASP A 29 -6.79 5.03 -17.13
CA ASP A 29 -6.80 5.09 -18.59
C ASP A 29 -8.10 5.73 -19.09
N ARG A 30 -8.00 6.81 -19.87
CA ARG A 30 -9.15 7.50 -20.49
C ARG A 30 -9.96 6.58 -21.42
N ARG A 31 -9.32 5.58 -22.03
CA ARG A 31 -10.00 4.60 -22.89
C ARG A 31 -11.07 3.80 -22.15
N SER A 32 -10.92 3.63 -20.84
CA SER A 32 -11.90 2.93 -20.01
C SER A 32 -13.29 3.60 -20.02
N LEU A 33 -13.40 4.88 -20.38
CA LEU A 33 -14.71 5.54 -20.54
C LEU A 33 -15.57 4.86 -21.62
N ALA A 34 -14.96 4.32 -22.68
CA ALA A 34 -15.66 3.57 -23.71
C ALA A 34 -16.20 2.21 -23.18
N ASP A 35 -15.62 1.70 -22.10
CA ASP A 35 -16.00 0.43 -21.45
C ASP A 35 -17.01 0.65 -20.29
N GLY A 36 -17.65 1.82 -20.25
CA GLY A 36 -18.69 2.16 -19.27
C GLY A 36 -18.14 2.62 -17.91
N PHE A 37 -16.89 3.05 -17.85
CA PHE A 37 -16.39 3.79 -16.69
C PHE A 37 -16.93 5.23 -16.73
N PHE A 38 -17.09 5.83 -15.56
CA PHE A 38 -17.51 7.22 -15.39
C PHE A 38 -16.52 7.99 -14.54
N THR A 39 -16.50 9.31 -14.67
CA THR A 39 -15.78 10.21 -13.78
C THR A 39 -16.70 11.27 -13.22
N ASN A 40 -16.52 11.64 -11.97
CA ASN A 40 -17.24 12.72 -11.27
C ASN A 40 -16.31 13.93 -11.05
N ARG A 41 -15.15 13.97 -11.69
CA ARG A 41 -14.18 15.06 -11.56
C ARG A 41 -14.18 15.94 -12.80
N SER A 42 -13.98 17.24 -12.58
CA SER A 42 -13.82 18.19 -13.68
C SER A 42 -12.50 17.98 -14.41
N GLU A 43 -12.43 18.37 -15.69
CA GLU A 43 -11.18 18.34 -16.47
C GLU A 43 -10.07 19.17 -15.81
N GLU A 44 -10.43 20.29 -15.17
CA GLU A 44 -9.48 21.13 -14.44
C GLU A 44 -8.85 20.39 -13.26
N TYR A 45 -9.67 19.74 -12.44
CA TYR A 45 -9.17 18.91 -11.34
C TYR A 45 -8.25 17.78 -11.83
N MET A 46 -8.59 17.15 -12.96
CA MET A 46 -7.81 16.05 -13.52
C MET A 46 -6.47 16.46 -14.11
N LYS A 47 -6.31 17.74 -14.52
CA LYS A 47 -5.00 18.28 -14.95
C LYS A 47 -3.98 18.29 -13.81
N ASP A 48 -4.41 18.63 -12.62
CA ASP A 48 -3.52 18.77 -11.46
C ASP A 48 -3.30 17.45 -10.71
N HIS A 49 -4.30 16.54 -10.73
CA HIS A 49 -4.33 15.33 -9.91
C HIS A 49 -4.28 14.02 -10.71
N GLY A 50 -4.18 14.11 -12.04
CA GLY A 50 -4.23 12.96 -12.95
C GLY A 50 -5.65 12.46 -13.22
N PHE A 51 -5.81 11.78 -14.36
CA PHE A 51 -7.08 11.21 -14.77
C PHE A 51 -7.45 10.01 -13.91
N ARG A 52 -8.73 9.93 -13.51
CA ARG A 52 -9.28 8.80 -12.79
C ARG A 52 -10.76 8.62 -13.13
N CYS A 53 -11.13 7.39 -13.45
CA CYS A 53 -12.52 7.00 -13.67
C CYS A 53 -12.85 5.73 -12.89
N PHE A 54 -14.14 5.47 -12.72
CA PHE A 54 -14.69 4.45 -11.85
C PHE A 54 -15.72 3.62 -12.57
N LYS A 55 -15.88 2.38 -12.16
CA LYS A 55 -16.99 1.52 -12.57
C LYS A 55 -17.42 0.67 -11.38
N ASP A 56 -18.74 0.58 -11.17
CA ASP A 56 -19.32 -0.32 -10.19
C ASP A 56 -19.65 -1.63 -10.90
N VAL A 57 -19.08 -2.72 -10.43
CA VAL A 57 -19.20 -4.05 -11.02
C VAL A 57 -19.78 -5.04 -10.02
N PRO A 58 -20.55 -6.05 -10.46
CA PRO A 58 -21.03 -7.07 -9.55
C PRO A 58 -19.86 -7.80 -8.87
N ARG A 59 -19.95 -7.96 -7.55
CA ARG A 59 -18.94 -8.72 -6.78
C ARG A 59 -18.76 -10.14 -7.32
N SER A 60 -19.84 -10.76 -7.82
CA SER A 60 -19.80 -12.08 -8.43
C SER A 60 -18.96 -12.19 -9.71
N GLU A 61 -18.62 -11.07 -10.34
CA GLU A 61 -17.76 -11.04 -11.53
C GLU A 61 -16.26 -10.81 -11.17
N ILE A 62 -15.94 -10.63 -9.88
CA ILE A 62 -14.56 -10.56 -9.41
C ILE A 62 -14.03 -11.98 -9.23
N THR A 63 -12.94 -12.31 -9.89
CA THR A 63 -12.34 -13.64 -9.84
C THR A 63 -11.25 -13.77 -8.78
N GLU A 64 -10.55 -12.68 -8.49
CA GLU A 64 -9.51 -12.61 -7.45
C GLU A 64 -9.54 -11.26 -6.76
N ALA A 65 -9.18 -11.24 -5.48
CA ALA A 65 -8.95 -10.01 -4.73
C ALA A 65 -7.72 -10.16 -3.83
N TYR A 66 -6.89 -9.12 -3.76
CA TYR A 66 -5.68 -9.15 -2.96
C TYR A 66 -5.17 -7.75 -2.62
N ASP A 67 -4.42 -7.68 -1.56
CA ASP A 67 -3.65 -6.51 -1.15
C ASP A 67 -2.16 -6.76 -1.45
N ILE A 68 -1.47 -5.75 -1.97
CA ILE A 68 -0.02 -5.77 -2.17
C ILE A 68 0.59 -4.79 -1.18
N ARG A 69 1.51 -5.27 -0.36
CA ARG A 69 2.32 -4.44 0.53
C ARG A 69 3.78 -4.66 0.21
N THR A 70 4.48 -3.57 -0.02
CA THR A 70 5.93 -3.59 -0.15
C THR A 70 6.54 -3.26 1.22
N HIS A 71 7.41 -4.13 1.72
CA HIS A 71 8.28 -3.79 2.83
C HIS A 71 9.73 -3.75 2.36
N ALA A 72 10.56 -3.11 3.17
CA ALA A 72 11.99 -3.19 3.04
C ALA A 72 12.56 -4.20 4.04
N VAL A 73 13.57 -4.96 3.62
CA VAL A 73 14.44 -5.69 4.52
C VAL A 73 15.82 -5.04 4.43
N TYR A 74 16.28 -4.47 5.54
CA TYR A 74 17.56 -3.80 5.61
C TYR A 74 18.39 -4.34 6.77
N LYS A 75 19.53 -4.96 6.43
CA LYS A 75 20.42 -5.63 7.42
C LYS A 75 19.67 -6.58 8.37
N GLY A 76 18.70 -7.32 7.80
CA GLY A 76 17.87 -8.25 8.54
C GLY A 76 16.71 -7.64 9.33
N VAL A 77 16.51 -6.32 9.29
CA VAL A 77 15.37 -5.63 9.89
C VAL A 77 14.27 -5.49 8.84
N VAL A 78 13.06 -5.96 9.14
CA VAL A 78 11.86 -5.71 8.32
C VAL A 78 11.28 -4.36 8.70
N ALA A 79 11.04 -3.50 7.71
CA ALA A 79 10.58 -2.14 7.94
C ALA A 79 9.53 -1.71 6.91
N SER A 80 8.65 -0.82 7.31
CA SER A 80 7.74 -0.10 6.43
C SER A 80 8.50 0.98 5.67
N ILE A 81 8.09 1.23 4.43
CA ILE A 81 8.66 2.27 3.57
C ILE A 81 7.87 3.55 3.78
N VAL A 82 8.59 4.65 4.03
CA VAL A 82 8.03 6.00 4.11
C VAL A 82 8.75 6.93 3.14
N GLY A 83 8.12 8.05 2.81
CA GLY A 83 8.73 9.06 1.94
C GLY A 83 10.00 9.65 2.55
N CYS A 84 10.98 9.95 1.71
CA CYS A 84 12.18 10.69 2.04
C CYS A 84 12.31 11.92 1.14
N LEU A 85 12.79 13.05 1.67
CA LEU A 85 12.97 14.29 0.89
C LEU A 85 14.21 14.24 -0.02
N LYS A 86 15.12 13.30 0.22
CA LYS A 86 16.33 13.14 -0.59
C LYS A 86 16.01 12.35 -1.87
N PRO A 87 16.41 12.84 -3.06
CA PRO A 87 16.29 12.07 -4.30
C PRO A 87 17.03 10.73 -4.17
N ASN A 88 16.45 9.65 -4.71
CA ASN A 88 17.02 8.30 -4.68
C ASN A 88 17.23 7.70 -3.27
N TRP A 89 16.47 8.18 -2.29
CA TRP A 89 16.47 7.66 -0.92
C TRP A 89 15.06 7.30 -0.49
N ILE A 90 14.95 6.35 0.43
CA ILE A 90 13.70 5.99 1.11
C ILE A 90 13.90 6.05 2.62
N GLY A 91 12.87 6.44 3.33
CA GLY A 91 12.81 6.29 4.78
C GLY A 91 12.30 4.89 5.13
N LEU A 92 12.94 4.27 6.11
CA LEU A 92 12.52 2.99 6.68
C LEU A 92 12.07 3.21 8.11
N ARG A 93 10.92 2.63 8.51
CA ARG A 93 10.42 2.67 9.87
C ARG A 93 10.02 1.29 10.35
N THR A 94 10.34 1.00 11.60
CA THR A 94 10.02 -0.28 12.25
C THR A 94 9.67 -0.06 13.72
N THR A 95 8.92 -1.00 14.26
CA THR A 95 8.51 -1.05 15.67
C THR A 95 8.67 -2.46 16.18
N CYS A 96 8.84 -2.64 17.49
CA CYS A 96 8.77 -3.95 18.11
C CYS A 96 7.34 -4.49 17.99
N LEU A 97 7.19 -5.70 17.45
CA LEU A 97 5.90 -6.34 17.28
C LEU A 97 5.45 -6.98 18.61
N TYR A 98 4.14 -7.09 18.81
CA TYR A 98 3.60 -7.76 19.97
C TYR A 98 4.07 -9.22 20.03
N GLY A 99 4.69 -9.60 21.18
CA GLY A 99 5.26 -10.93 21.37
C GLY A 99 6.71 -11.12 20.92
N GLU A 100 7.34 -10.10 20.34
CA GLU A 100 8.77 -10.06 20.05
C GLU A 100 9.57 -9.67 21.29
N ASP A 101 10.77 -10.25 21.49
CA ASP A 101 11.66 -9.84 22.57
C ASP A 101 12.22 -8.44 22.30
N GLU A 102 11.88 -7.49 23.18
CA GLU A 102 12.26 -6.09 23.02
C GLU A 102 13.79 -5.89 23.02
N ASN A 103 14.52 -6.64 23.83
CA ASN A 103 15.98 -6.49 23.89
C ASN A 103 16.67 -7.03 22.61
N GLU A 104 16.18 -8.14 22.08
CA GLU A 104 16.67 -8.67 20.80
C GLU A 104 16.32 -7.73 19.65
N PHE A 105 15.09 -7.19 19.65
CA PHE A 105 14.67 -6.20 18.68
C PHE A 105 15.57 -4.95 18.72
N LEU A 106 15.78 -4.34 19.90
CA LEU A 106 16.63 -3.16 20.07
C LEU A 106 18.07 -3.41 19.62
N LYS A 107 18.63 -4.58 19.94
CA LYS A 107 19.96 -4.96 19.47
C LYS A 107 20.03 -5.02 17.95
N LYS A 108 19.02 -5.62 17.31
CA LYS A 108 18.94 -5.78 15.87
C LYS A 108 18.81 -4.43 15.15
N VAL A 109 17.90 -3.56 15.58
CA VAL A 109 17.68 -2.25 14.95
C VAL A 109 18.88 -1.32 15.15
N ASN A 110 19.50 -1.33 16.33
CA ASN A 110 20.72 -0.54 16.58
C ASN A 110 21.89 -0.99 15.72
N ASN A 111 22.11 -2.32 15.58
CA ASN A 111 23.16 -2.85 14.72
C ASN A 111 22.94 -2.52 13.24
N ALA A 112 21.69 -2.41 12.81
CA ALA A 112 21.33 -2.00 11.44
C ALA A 112 21.42 -0.47 11.23
N GLY A 113 21.65 0.32 12.30
CA GLY A 113 21.81 1.77 12.23
C GLY A 113 20.49 2.56 12.35
N PHE A 114 19.38 1.91 12.68
CA PHE A 114 18.14 2.61 12.99
C PHE A 114 18.28 3.41 14.29
N LYS A 115 17.59 4.53 14.35
CA LYS A 115 17.55 5.41 15.53
C LYS A 115 16.12 5.59 15.99
N TYR A 116 15.93 5.76 17.27
CA TYR A 116 14.65 6.16 17.83
C TYR A 116 14.18 7.47 17.17
N ILE A 117 12.92 7.51 16.74
CA ILE A 117 12.30 8.68 16.13
C ILE A 117 11.30 9.30 17.10
N GLU A 118 10.29 8.52 17.48
CA GLU A 118 9.17 9.00 18.28
C GLU A 118 8.42 7.84 18.95
N ARG A 119 7.54 8.18 19.89
CA ARG A 119 6.54 7.27 20.43
C ARG A 119 5.19 7.63 19.85
N GLU A 120 4.58 6.69 19.14
CA GLU A 120 3.24 6.86 18.58
C GLU A 120 2.13 6.82 19.64
N GLN A 121 0.92 7.28 19.27
CA GLN A 121 -0.28 7.10 20.09
C GLN A 121 -0.51 5.60 20.28
N GLY A 122 -0.59 5.16 21.54
CA GLY A 122 -0.65 3.73 21.90
C GLY A 122 0.62 3.21 22.58
N GLY A 123 1.67 4.07 22.71
CA GLY A 123 2.87 3.75 23.48
C GLY A 123 3.90 2.92 22.73
N VAL A 124 3.82 2.84 21.40
CA VAL A 124 4.76 2.09 20.57
C VAL A 124 5.93 2.97 20.17
N ASP A 125 7.16 2.52 20.44
CA ASP A 125 8.39 3.22 20.04
C ASP A 125 8.72 2.91 18.57
N VAL A 126 8.96 3.97 17.79
CA VAL A 126 9.29 3.90 16.37
C VAL A 126 10.76 4.17 16.16
N TYR A 127 11.39 3.31 15.39
CA TYR A 127 12.80 3.42 14.98
C TYR A 127 12.87 3.60 13.48
N GLY A 128 13.80 4.41 12.99
CA GLY A 128 13.92 4.66 11.56
C GLY A 128 15.32 5.01 11.10
N ILE A 129 15.49 4.90 9.79
CA ILE A 129 16.70 5.24 9.05
C ILE A 129 16.34 5.68 7.64
N ASP A 130 17.09 6.59 7.06
CA ASP A 130 17.04 6.87 5.62
C ASP A 130 18.12 6.07 4.92
N VAL A 131 17.75 5.41 3.81
CA VAL A 131 18.63 4.52 3.06
C VAL A 131 18.57 4.87 1.58
N SER A 132 19.72 4.84 0.88
CA SER A 132 19.76 4.97 -0.57
C SER A 132 19.11 3.77 -1.24
N LEU A 133 18.39 4.00 -2.34
CA LEU A 133 17.85 2.91 -3.17
C LEU A 133 18.94 2.03 -3.79
N ASP A 134 20.18 2.55 -3.88
CA ASP A 134 21.33 1.82 -4.39
C ASP A 134 22.13 1.07 -3.29
N ASP A 135 21.67 1.12 -2.02
CA ASP A 135 22.34 0.41 -0.93
C ASP A 135 22.25 -1.11 -1.12
N PRO A 136 23.38 -1.84 -1.17
CA PRO A 136 23.39 -3.27 -1.43
C PRO A 136 22.72 -4.13 -0.36
N ASP A 137 22.57 -3.61 0.86
CA ASP A 137 21.91 -4.30 1.96
C ASP A 137 20.39 -4.08 1.96
N LEU A 138 19.87 -3.21 1.07
CA LEU A 138 18.44 -2.96 0.92
C LEU A 138 17.81 -3.98 -0.01
N LYS A 139 16.77 -4.64 0.47
CA LYS A 139 15.89 -5.50 -0.35
C LYS A 139 14.45 -5.00 -0.22
N LEU A 140 13.75 -4.91 -1.33
CA LEU A 140 12.31 -4.62 -1.37
C LEU A 140 11.57 -5.93 -1.64
N GLU A 141 10.62 -6.26 -0.77
CA GLU A 141 9.83 -7.48 -0.86
C GLU A 141 8.35 -7.12 -0.95
N GLU A 142 7.68 -7.65 -1.98
CA GLU A 142 6.24 -7.52 -2.12
C GLU A 142 5.56 -8.73 -1.48
N ILE A 143 4.61 -8.47 -0.59
CA ILE A 143 3.73 -9.47 -0.02
C ILE A 143 2.35 -9.29 -0.62
N ARG A 144 1.90 -10.29 -1.36
CA ARG A 144 0.52 -10.41 -1.84
C ARG A 144 -0.29 -11.18 -0.81
N LYS A 145 -1.32 -10.52 -0.28
CA LYS A 145 -2.27 -11.13 0.65
C LYS A 145 -3.61 -11.27 -0.02
N GLU A 146 -4.09 -12.50 -0.18
CA GLU A 146 -5.43 -12.76 -0.69
C GLU A 146 -6.49 -12.16 0.25
N LEU A 147 -7.52 -11.58 -0.35
CA LEU A 147 -8.66 -11.01 0.33
C LEU A 147 -9.90 -11.87 0.09
N ASP A 148 -10.75 -11.92 1.08
CA ASP A 148 -12.05 -12.57 0.98
C ASP A 148 -12.99 -11.68 0.14
N ILE A 149 -13.26 -12.11 -1.09
CA ILE A 149 -14.13 -11.39 -2.04
C ILE A 149 -15.51 -11.11 -1.45
N SER A 150 -16.01 -11.96 -0.57
CA SER A 150 -17.34 -11.77 0.05
C SER A 150 -17.41 -10.52 0.95
N LYS A 151 -16.27 -9.98 1.34
CA LYS A 151 -16.14 -8.82 2.23
C LYS A 151 -15.84 -7.50 1.51
N LEU A 152 -15.67 -7.54 0.20
CA LEU A 152 -15.45 -6.35 -0.62
C LEU A 152 -16.69 -5.47 -0.72
#